data_a634f5ea41f61c2bacf457cc43e324c8
#
_entry.id   a634f5ea41f61c2bacf457cc43e324c8
#
_cell.length_a   1.000
_cell.length_b   1.000
_cell.length_c   1.000
_cell.angle_alpha   90.00
_cell.angle_beta   90.00
_cell.angle_gamma   90.00
#
_symmetry.space_group_name_H-M   'P 1'
#
loop_
_entity.id
_entity.type
_entity.pdbx_description
1 polymer ?
#
loop_
_entity_poly.entity_id
_entity_poly.type
_entity_poly.pdbx_seq_one_letter_code
_entity_poly.pdbx_strand_id
1 'polypeptide(L)'
;MDRKDARRMDRFSQFALAAAKEAVGDSGLKLEGPTCQEVGAVIASGVGGLDTIVGQAFALSEKGARRVSPFTVPMMMPNAAAGIVSIHLG
;
A
#
# COMPACT_ATOMS: atom_id res chain seq x y z
N MET A 1 -9.20 8.62 -2.59
CA MET A 1 -8.24 7.71 -3.26
C MET A 1 -8.74 7.38 -4.65
N ASP A 2 -7.87 7.50 -5.65
CA ASP A 2 -8.21 7.17 -7.03
C ASP A 2 -8.45 5.67 -7.18
N ARG A 3 -9.46 5.29 -7.98
CA ARG A 3 -9.76 3.87 -8.25
C ARG A 3 -8.59 3.13 -8.89
N LYS A 4 -7.86 3.80 -9.77
CA LYS A 4 -6.71 3.23 -10.45
C LYS A 4 -5.60 2.89 -9.46
N ASP A 5 -5.33 3.80 -8.53
CA ASP A 5 -4.34 3.58 -7.47
C ASP A 5 -4.80 2.47 -6.52
N ALA A 6 -6.09 2.47 -6.15
CA ALA A 6 -6.64 1.47 -5.24
C ALA A 6 -6.53 0.05 -5.81
N ARG A 7 -6.65 -0.12 -7.12
CA ARG A 7 -6.51 -1.43 -7.77
C ARG A 7 -5.10 -2.02 -7.66
N ARG A 8 -4.10 -1.17 -7.43
CA ARG A 8 -2.69 -1.56 -7.32
C ARG A 8 -2.24 -1.69 -5.88
N MET A 9 -3.19 -1.61 -4.95
CA MET A 9 -2.92 -1.70 -3.50
C MET A 9 -3.74 -2.82 -2.90
N ASP A 10 -3.10 -3.64 -2.05
CA ASP A 10 -3.85 -4.55 -1.19
C ASP A 10 -4.65 -3.75 -0.17
N ARG A 11 -5.67 -4.38 0.41
CA ARG A 11 -6.54 -3.75 1.39
C ARG A 11 -5.78 -3.16 2.57
N PHE A 12 -4.74 -3.86 3.05
CA PHE A 12 -3.94 -3.35 4.17
C PHE A 12 -3.22 -2.05 3.82
N SER A 13 -2.75 -1.92 2.58
CA SER A 13 -2.12 -0.68 2.10
C SER A 13 -3.13 0.44 1.95
N GLN A 14 -4.35 0.15 1.50
CA GLN A 14 -5.43 1.14 1.41
C GLN A 14 -5.78 1.70 2.78
N PHE A 15 -5.90 0.83 3.78
CA PHE A 15 -6.17 1.26 5.16
C PHE A 15 -5.03 2.11 5.71
N ALA A 16 -3.79 1.70 5.48
CA ALA A 16 -2.63 2.44 5.96
C ALA A 16 -2.55 3.83 5.34
N LEU A 17 -2.77 3.95 4.03
CA LEU A 17 -2.74 5.24 3.35
C LEU A 17 -3.86 6.16 3.84
N ALA A 18 -5.08 5.65 3.97
CA ALA A 18 -6.21 6.43 4.45
C ALA A 18 -5.99 6.92 5.89
N ALA A 19 -5.51 6.03 6.75
CA ALA A 19 -5.21 6.37 8.14
C ALA A 19 -4.07 7.39 8.25
N ALA A 20 -3.03 7.25 7.43
CA ALA A 20 -1.90 8.17 7.42
C ALA A 20 -2.31 9.57 6.96
N LYS A 21 -3.14 9.67 5.93
CA LYS A 21 -3.67 10.97 5.46
C LYS A 21 -4.48 11.66 6.54
N GLU A 22 -5.32 10.93 7.23
CA GLU A 22 -6.13 11.46 8.33
C GLU A 22 -5.25 11.91 9.48
N ALA A 23 -4.26 11.11 9.87
CA ALA A 23 -3.33 11.44 10.95
C ALA A 23 -2.52 12.70 10.66
N VAL A 24 -2.00 12.82 9.45
CA VAL A 24 -1.23 14.01 9.04
C VAL A 24 -2.13 15.25 9.04
N GLY A 25 -3.35 15.14 8.54
CA GLY A 25 -4.32 16.24 8.57
C GLY A 25 -4.62 16.70 9.99
N ASP A 26 -4.86 15.76 10.91
CA ASP A 26 -5.15 16.07 12.30
C ASP A 26 -3.95 16.69 13.04
N SER A 27 -2.74 16.28 12.71
CA SER A 27 -1.53 16.76 13.38
C SER A 27 -1.17 18.19 13.00
N GLY A 28 -1.68 18.70 11.88
CA GLY A 28 -1.28 20.01 11.35
C GLY A 28 0.10 20.01 10.72
N LEU A 29 0.75 18.86 10.61
CA LEU A 29 2.06 18.73 10.00
C LEU A 29 1.97 18.98 8.48
N LYS A 30 2.86 19.82 7.97
CA LYS A 30 2.94 20.09 6.53
C LYS A 30 4.14 19.35 5.94
N LEU A 31 3.87 18.40 5.06
CA LEU A 31 4.91 17.61 4.40
C LEU A 31 5.31 18.29 3.09
N GLU A 32 6.05 19.38 3.21
CA GLU A 32 6.49 20.20 2.08
C GLU A 32 7.98 20.52 2.21
N GLY A 33 8.70 20.51 1.07
CA GLY A 33 10.09 20.89 1.01
C GLY A 33 11.00 20.09 1.94
N PRO A 34 11.87 20.74 2.73
CA PRO A 34 12.81 20.03 3.61
C PRO A 34 12.15 19.17 4.66
N THR A 35 10.93 19.50 5.10
CA THR A 35 10.20 18.72 6.11
C THR A 35 9.94 17.31 5.62
N CYS A 36 9.63 17.12 4.34
CA CYS A 36 9.41 15.80 3.76
C CYS A 36 10.63 14.89 3.89
N GLN A 37 11.83 15.46 3.82
CA GLN A 37 13.07 14.70 3.91
C GLN A 37 13.41 14.26 5.33
N GLU A 38 12.82 14.90 6.33
CA GLU A 38 13.04 14.60 7.73
C GLU A 38 12.02 13.63 8.31
N VAL A 39 10.99 13.28 7.53
CA VAL A 39 9.90 12.41 7.97
C VAL A 39 9.97 11.08 7.24
N GLY A 40 9.95 10.00 7.99
CA GLY A 40 9.92 8.65 7.46
C GLY A 40 8.60 7.96 7.80
N ALA A 41 8.35 6.83 7.14
CA ALA A 41 7.19 5.99 7.41
C ALA A 41 7.65 4.64 7.96
N VAL A 42 7.12 4.27 9.13
CA VAL A 42 7.33 2.96 9.74
C VAL A 42 5.96 2.35 9.99
N ILE A 43 5.60 1.37 9.19
CA ILE A 43 4.30 0.70 9.26
C ILE A 43 4.55 -0.80 9.32
N ALA A 44 3.97 -1.45 10.31
CA ALA A 44 4.16 -2.88 10.53
C ALA A 44 2.91 -3.67 10.13
N SER A 45 3.14 -4.87 9.65
CA SER A 45 2.11 -5.84 9.32
C SER A 45 2.64 -7.24 9.61
N GLY A 46 1.76 -8.13 10.07
CA GLY A 46 2.15 -9.50 10.33
C GLY A 46 2.45 -10.29 9.06
N VAL A 47 1.66 -10.11 8.02
CA VAL A 47 1.74 -10.90 6.78
C VAL A 47 1.85 -10.03 5.53
N GLY A 48 1.40 -8.78 5.59
CA GLY A 48 1.34 -7.90 4.44
C GLY A 48 0.04 -8.09 3.67
N GLY A 49 0.12 -8.20 2.34
CA GLY A 49 -1.03 -8.25 1.45
C GLY A 49 -1.69 -9.63 1.39
N LEU A 50 -2.29 -10.08 2.46
CA LEU A 50 -2.93 -11.40 2.53
C LEU A 50 -4.03 -11.58 1.47
N ASP A 51 -4.89 -10.57 1.30
CA ASP A 51 -5.95 -10.62 0.28
C ASP A 51 -5.35 -10.82 -1.12
N THR A 52 -4.26 -10.13 -1.43
CA THR A 52 -3.57 -10.27 -2.71
C THR A 52 -2.98 -11.67 -2.85
N ILE A 53 -2.29 -12.17 -1.83
CA ILE A 53 -1.67 -13.49 -1.86
C ILE A 53 -2.72 -14.57 -2.10
N VAL A 54 -3.80 -14.56 -1.33
CA VAL A 54 -4.88 -15.55 -1.45
C VAL A 54 -5.58 -15.43 -2.80
N GLY A 55 -5.93 -14.21 -3.23
CA GLY A 55 -6.61 -13.98 -4.49
C GLY A 55 -5.77 -14.41 -5.70
N GLN A 56 -4.48 -14.13 -5.69
CA GLN A 56 -3.61 -14.50 -6.80
C GLN A 56 -3.25 -15.98 -6.79
N ALA A 57 -3.15 -16.60 -5.62
CA ALA A 57 -2.99 -18.05 -5.52
C ALA A 57 -4.21 -18.76 -6.10
N PHE A 58 -5.41 -18.28 -5.83
CA PHE A 58 -6.64 -18.78 -6.41
C PHE A 58 -6.63 -18.60 -7.94
N ALA A 59 -6.23 -17.42 -8.43
CA ALA A 59 -6.16 -17.15 -9.87
C ALA A 59 -5.19 -18.10 -10.57
N LEU A 60 -4.04 -18.37 -9.95
CA LEU A 60 -3.06 -19.30 -10.51
C LEU A 60 -3.63 -20.72 -10.58
N SER A 61 -4.29 -21.17 -9.53
CA SER A 61 -4.87 -22.53 -9.44
C SER A 61 -6.02 -22.73 -10.43
N GLU A 62 -6.92 -21.75 -10.54
CA GLU A 62 -8.16 -21.88 -11.31
C GLU A 62 -8.07 -21.38 -12.74
N LYS A 63 -7.26 -20.34 -12.97
CA LYS A 63 -7.21 -19.62 -14.27
C LYS A 63 -5.86 -19.67 -14.95
N GLY A 64 -4.83 -20.19 -14.28
CA GLY A 64 -3.49 -20.31 -14.80
C GLY A 64 -2.63 -19.06 -14.64
N ALA A 65 -1.34 -19.21 -14.92
CA ALA A 65 -0.33 -18.18 -14.69
C ALA A 65 -0.60 -16.86 -15.42
N ARG A 66 -1.23 -16.92 -16.60
CA ARG A 66 -1.52 -15.72 -17.40
C ARG A 66 -2.50 -14.76 -16.73
N ARG A 67 -3.30 -15.27 -15.79
CA ARG A 67 -4.28 -14.46 -15.05
C ARG A 67 -3.75 -13.90 -13.76
N VAL A 68 -2.53 -14.28 -13.35
CA VAL A 68 -1.90 -13.72 -12.16
C VAL A 68 -1.47 -12.28 -12.47
N SER A 69 -1.84 -11.36 -11.59
CA SER A 69 -1.53 -9.94 -11.78
C SER A 69 0.00 -9.70 -11.77
N PRO A 70 0.53 -8.86 -12.67
CA PRO A 70 1.93 -8.45 -12.61
C PRO A 70 2.24 -7.59 -11.39
N PHE A 71 1.20 -7.06 -10.71
CA PHE A 71 1.36 -6.27 -9.50
C PHE A 71 1.31 -7.10 -8.21
N THR A 72 1.27 -8.44 -8.31
CA THR A 72 1.15 -9.32 -7.13
C THR A 72 2.23 -9.06 -6.09
N VAL A 73 3.50 -9.06 -6.49
CA VAL A 73 4.60 -8.86 -5.54
C VAL A 73 4.57 -7.47 -4.90
N PRO A 74 4.49 -6.36 -5.67
CA PRO A 74 4.37 -5.04 -5.03
C PRO A 74 3.18 -4.90 -4.09
N MET A 75 2.07 -5.59 -4.36
CA MET A 75 0.87 -5.50 -3.53
C MET A 75 0.96 -6.33 -2.25
N MET A 76 1.68 -7.46 -2.28
CA MET A 76 1.71 -8.39 -1.15
C MET A 76 2.81 -8.10 -0.14
N MET A 77 3.83 -7.34 -0.49
CA MET A 77 4.98 -7.11 0.39
C MET A 77 4.56 -6.43 1.70
N PRO A 78 5.08 -6.90 2.86
CA PRO A 78 4.73 -6.28 4.15
C PRO A 78 5.11 -4.80 4.24
N ASN A 79 6.16 -4.36 3.53
CA ASN A 79 6.58 -2.96 3.51
C ASN A 79 5.88 -2.13 2.43
N ALA A 80 4.93 -2.71 1.69
CA ALA A 80 4.19 -1.98 0.66
C ALA A 80 3.43 -0.80 1.24
N ALA A 81 2.82 -0.96 2.42
CA ALA A 81 2.07 0.12 3.06
C ALA A 81 2.96 1.32 3.36
N ALA A 82 4.14 1.11 3.96
CA ALA A 82 5.09 2.19 4.24
C ALA A 82 5.59 2.85 2.95
N GLY A 83 5.89 2.04 1.93
CA GLY A 83 6.32 2.54 0.62
C GLY A 83 5.25 3.41 -0.04
N ILE A 84 4.01 2.95 -0.06
CA ILE A 84 2.89 3.68 -0.65
C ILE A 84 2.62 4.98 0.10
N VAL A 85 2.63 4.96 1.44
CA VAL A 85 2.48 6.17 2.25
C VAL A 85 3.58 7.18 1.92
N SER A 86 4.82 6.72 1.80
CA SER A 86 5.96 7.58 1.45
C SER A 86 5.79 8.23 0.08
N ILE A 87 5.29 7.49 -0.91
CA ILE A 87 5.06 8.01 -2.26
C ILE A 87 3.96 9.07 -2.26
N HIS A 88 2.83 8.78 -1.62
CA HIS A 88 1.64 9.66 -1.68
C HIS A 88 1.74 10.89 -0.79
N LEU A 89 2.47 10.82 0.31
CA LEU A 89 2.60 11.96 1.24
C LEU A 89 3.91 12.74 1.04
N GLY A 90 4.76 12.24 0.20
CA GLY A 90 6.07 12.86 -0.02
C GLY A 90 7.08 12.34 0.98
#